data_39e8971e8c89ef99ca4d3cb263096bfa
#
_entry.id   39e8971e8c89ef99ca4d3cb263096bfa
#
_cell.length_a   1.000
_cell.length_b   1.000
_cell.length_c   1.000
_cell.angle_alpha   90.00
_cell.angle_beta   90.00
_cell.angle_gamma   90.00
#
_symmetry.space_group_name_H-M   'P 1'
#
loop_
_entity.id
_entity.type
_entity.pdbx_description
1 polymer ?
#
loop_
_entity_poly.entity_id
_entity_poly.type
_entity_poly.pdbx_seq_one_letter_code
_entity_poly.pdbx_strand_id
1 'polypeptide(L)'
;MKGAARVMLLVDADNVSADVIEQAVERTLAEHGAVHVRRAYCNAETALKQQALFKRLSMRPMVNLSAGKNSTDIALAVDAIDLVIAERPDLVVLVSSDSDFAPLVIRLREKGCRVCGIGQQGKTGEETVAIYDSFIDLQHHPASSKAAAARPAARPAAKAAPEPKPAAKRATRAPRRAKAEAPVPAPRAPVLPDDVLHILDAVAELGMGNKVELNVAAERLRAAKLLGKSASSPKLFKKYPELFLLTPEKTPNKVQYIGPMPA
;
A
#
# COMPACT_ATOMS: atom_id res chain seq x y z
N MET A 1 42.32 -2.15 -6.54
CA MET A 1 41.03 -2.88 -6.53
C MET A 1 39.95 -1.87 -6.20
N LYS A 2 39.01 -1.57 -7.11
CA LYS A 2 37.85 -0.77 -6.77
C LYS A 2 37.01 -1.60 -5.79
N GLY A 3 36.82 -1.10 -4.56
CA GLY A 3 35.92 -1.74 -3.60
C GLY A 3 34.52 -1.95 -4.19
N ALA A 4 33.76 -2.91 -3.65
CA ALA A 4 32.38 -3.09 -4.06
C ALA A 4 31.61 -1.75 -3.89
N ALA A 5 30.81 -1.37 -4.91
CA ALA A 5 30.05 -0.14 -4.88
C ALA A 5 29.09 -0.11 -3.68
N ARG A 6 29.01 1.00 -2.98
CA ARG A 6 28.02 1.20 -1.91
C ARG A 6 26.68 1.57 -2.53
N VAL A 7 25.73 0.66 -2.43
CA VAL A 7 24.40 0.81 -3.02
C VAL A 7 23.37 1.05 -1.93
N MET A 8 22.51 2.03 -2.13
CA MET A 8 21.31 2.31 -1.34
C MET A 8 20.07 2.05 -2.16
N LEU A 9 19.06 1.42 -1.56
CA LEU A 9 17.73 1.21 -2.14
C LEU A 9 16.69 1.89 -1.24
N LEU A 10 16.01 2.89 -1.79
CA LEU A 10 14.98 3.67 -1.14
C LEU A 10 13.67 3.50 -1.90
N VAL A 11 12.65 3.03 -1.22
CA VAL A 11 11.37 2.62 -1.83
C VAL A 11 10.22 3.46 -1.29
N ASP A 12 9.50 4.10 -2.17
CA ASP A 12 8.22 4.73 -1.90
C ASP A 12 7.11 3.64 -1.95
N ALA A 13 6.90 2.99 -0.80
CA ALA A 13 6.03 1.81 -0.74
C ALA A 13 4.52 2.13 -0.69
N ASP A 14 4.14 3.40 -0.60
CA ASP A 14 2.75 3.83 -0.73
C ASP A 14 2.32 3.92 -2.21
N ASN A 15 3.24 4.22 -3.12
CA ASN A 15 2.98 4.41 -4.55
C ASN A 15 3.35 3.21 -5.43
N VAL A 16 4.10 2.23 -4.87
CA VAL A 16 4.59 1.08 -5.63
C VAL A 16 4.00 -0.23 -5.11
N SER A 17 3.64 -1.12 -6.01
CA SER A 17 3.06 -2.43 -5.64
C SER A 17 4.11 -3.38 -5.06
N ALA A 18 3.65 -4.35 -4.24
CA ALA A 18 4.50 -5.29 -3.52
C ALA A 18 5.40 -6.14 -4.45
N ASP A 19 4.88 -6.55 -5.60
CA ASP A 19 5.62 -7.32 -6.60
C ASP A 19 6.71 -6.49 -7.30
N VAL A 20 6.47 -5.19 -7.53
CA VAL A 20 7.48 -4.28 -8.07
C VAL A 20 8.57 -4.02 -7.04
N ILE A 21 8.24 -3.91 -5.75
CA ILE A 21 9.23 -3.81 -4.67
C ILE A 21 10.14 -5.04 -4.65
N GLU A 22 9.56 -6.23 -4.76
CA GLU A 22 10.30 -7.50 -4.80
C GLU A 22 11.25 -7.55 -5.99
N GLN A 23 10.75 -7.29 -7.20
CA GLN A 23 11.54 -7.26 -8.42
C GLN A 23 12.67 -6.22 -8.34
N ALA A 24 12.41 -5.03 -7.76
CA ALA A 24 13.41 -3.98 -7.60
C ALA A 24 14.57 -4.42 -6.68
N VAL A 25 14.26 -5.08 -5.56
CA VAL A 25 15.28 -5.61 -4.64
C VAL A 25 16.10 -6.72 -5.30
N GLU A 26 15.42 -7.70 -5.93
CA GLU A 26 16.09 -8.83 -6.60
C GLU A 26 17.00 -8.35 -7.72
N ARG A 27 16.52 -7.42 -8.54
CA ARG A 27 17.29 -6.86 -9.64
C ARG A 27 18.51 -6.07 -9.14
N THR A 28 18.32 -5.21 -8.15
CA THR A 28 19.42 -4.43 -7.58
C THR A 28 20.50 -5.35 -6.98
N LEU A 29 20.09 -6.43 -6.31
CA LEU A 29 21.01 -7.43 -5.77
C LEU A 29 21.74 -8.19 -6.87
N ALA A 30 21.05 -8.58 -7.96
CA ALA A 30 21.65 -9.29 -9.08
C ALA A 30 22.68 -8.42 -9.83
N GLU A 31 22.39 -7.12 -10.01
CA GLU A 31 23.26 -6.20 -10.75
C GLU A 31 24.48 -5.72 -9.92
N HIS A 32 24.32 -5.57 -8.61
CA HIS A 32 25.34 -4.93 -7.77
C HIS A 32 25.91 -5.85 -6.67
N GLY A 33 25.37 -7.05 -6.50
CA GLY A 33 25.82 -8.04 -5.52
C GLY A 33 25.44 -7.74 -4.07
N ALA A 34 25.43 -6.48 -3.66
CA ALA A 34 25.09 -6.06 -2.30
C ALA A 34 24.31 -4.73 -2.29
N VAL A 35 23.34 -4.62 -1.38
CA VAL A 35 22.61 -3.40 -1.10
C VAL A 35 22.76 -3.09 0.39
N HIS A 36 23.52 -2.04 0.72
CA HIS A 36 23.92 -1.71 2.08
C HIS A 36 22.80 -1.09 2.90
N VAL A 37 21.98 -0.25 2.27
CA VAL A 37 20.80 0.37 2.87
C VAL A 37 19.57 -0.04 2.09
N ARG A 38 18.56 -0.56 2.79
CA ARG A 38 17.24 -0.92 2.22
C ARG A 38 16.17 -0.32 3.11
N ARG A 39 15.53 0.75 2.64
CA ARG A 39 14.45 1.42 3.37
C ARG A 39 13.19 1.48 2.53
N ALA A 40 12.03 1.23 3.16
CA ALA A 40 10.71 1.39 2.57
C ALA A 40 9.95 2.47 3.34
N TYR A 41 9.60 3.53 2.67
CA TYR A 41 8.84 4.65 3.25
C TYR A 41 7.37 4.41 2.99
N CYS A 42 6.56 4.49 4.05
CA CYS A 42 5.16 4.14 3.96
C CYS A 42 4.36 4.71 5.14
N ASN A 43 3.04 4.72 4.97
CA ASN A 43 2.12 4.95 6.08
C ASN A 43 1.95 3.68 6.94
N ALA A 44 1.25 3.80 8.07
CA ALA A 44 1.05 2.69 9.00
C ALA A 44 0.25 1.52 8.39
N GLU A 45 -0.72 1.80 7.54
CA GLU A 45 -1.53 0.77 6.87
C GLU A 45 -0.68 -0.07 5.90
N THR A 46 0.10 0.58 5.05
CA THR A 46 1.03 -0.08 4.12
C THR A 46 2.08 -0.88 4.88
N ALA A 47 2.61 -0.35 5.99
CA ALA A 47 3.58 -1.06 6.83
C ALA A 47 3.02 -2.38 7.37
N LEU A 48 1.80 -2.38 7.87
CA LEU A 48 1.12 -3.58 8.37
C LEU A 48 0.82 -4.57 7.23
N LYS A 49 0.29 -4.07 6.11
CA LYS A 49 -0.07 -4.88 4.95
C LYS A 49 1.14 -5.57 4.31
N GLN A 50 2.28 -4.89 4.27
CA GLN A 50 3.49 -5.40 3.61
C GLN A 50 4.55 -5.92 4.60
N GLN A 51 4.22 -6.11 5.88
CA GLN A 51 5.17 -6.52 6.92
C GLN A 51 5.94 -7.80 6.56
N ALA A 52 5.26 -8.80 6.02
CA ALA A 52 5.87 -10.08 5.62
C ALA A 52 6.89 -9.88 4.49
N LEU A 53 6.57 -9.02 3.52
CA LEU A 53 7.46 -8.66 2.41
C LEU A 53 8.72 -7.96 2.93
N PHE A 54 8.57 -6.94 3.76
CA PHE A 54 9.70 -6.18 4.31
C PHE A 54 10.64 -7.07 5.12
N LYS A 55 10.09 -7.98 5.93
CA LYS A 55 10.90 -8.97 6.67
C LYS A 55 11.68 -9.89 5.72
N ARG A 56 11.03 -10.43 4.70
CA ARG A 56 11.65 -11.36 3.73
C ARG A 56 12.76 -10.68 2.94
N LEU A 57 12.57 -9.43 2.53
CA LEU A 57 13.54 -8.66 1.77
C LEU A 57 14.59 -7.94 2.63
N SER A 58 14.56 -8.13 3.95
CA SER A 58 15.41 -7.42 4.92
C SER A 58 15.38 -5.90 4.72
N MET A 59 14.18 -5.35 4.51
CA MET A 59 13.94 -3.92 4.37
C MET A 59 13.54 -3.31 5.71
N ARG A 60 14.07 -2.13 5.98
CA ARG A 60 13.67 -1.33 7.15
C ARG A 60 12.47 -0.45 6.79
N PRO A 61 11.30 -0.67 7.36
CA PRO A 61 10.17 0.23 7.14
C PRO A 61 10.39 1.56 7.91
N MET A 62 10.21 2.65 7.20
CA MET A 62 10.21 4.01 7.72
C MET A 62 8.75 4.49 7.72
N VAL A 63 8.09 4.32 8.88
CA VAL A 63 6.64 4.53 8.99
C VAL A 63 6.33 5.97 9.34
N ASN A 64 5.61 6.66 8.46
CA ASN A 64 5.11 7.99 8.71
C ASN A 64 3.65 7.93 9.19
N LEU A 65 3.38 8.49 10.36
CA LEU A 65 2.05 8.54 10.97
C LEU A 65 1.27 9.81 10.59
N SER A 66 1.89 10.74 9.88
CA SER A 66 1.24 11.98 9.45
C SER A 66 0.18 11.68 8.38
N ALA A 67 -1.00 12.27 8.55
CA ALA A 67 -2.10 12.16 7.58
C ALA A 67 -2.01 13.18 6.42
N GLY A 68 -0.92 13.97 6.34
CA GLY A 68 -0.73 14.97 5.28
C GLY A 68 -0.42 14.31 3.93
N LYS A 69 -0.89 14.93 2.84
CA LYS A 69 -0.43 14.57 1.48
C LYS A 69 1.08 14.73 1.40
N ASN A 70 1.75 13.84 0.70
CA ASN A 70 3.19 13.86 0.45
C ASN A 70 4.08 13.78 1.72
N SER A 71 3.50 13.41 2.87
CA SER A 71 4.29 13.33 4.11
C SER A 71 5.32 12.20 4.05
N THR A 72 5.00 11.11 3.39
CA THR A 72 5.90 9.97 3.14
C THR A 72 7.01 10.38 2.16
N ASP A 73 6.67 11.12 1.11
CA ASP A 73 7.60 11.61 0.10
C ASP A 73 8.62 12.58 0.70
N ILE A 74 8.15 13.50 1.54
CA ILE A 74 9.01 14.42 2.28
C ILE A 74 9.94 13.66 3.22
N ALA A 75 9.44 12.67 3.96
CA ALA A 75 10.25 11.84 4.86
C ALA A 75 11.33 11.09 4.09
N LEU A 76 10.99 10.51 2.91
CA LEU A 76 11.94 9.85 2.03
C LEU A 76 13.01 10.85 1.56
N ALA A 77 12.60 12.03 1.09
CA ALA A 77 13.52 13.01 0.54
C ALA A 77 14.52 13.53 1.61
N VAL A 78 14.05 13.83 2.82
CA VAL A 78 14.90 14.29 3.93
C VAL A 78 15.89 13.20 4.33
N ASP A 79 15.41 11.98 4.54
CA ASP A 79 16.23 10.85 4.95
C ASP A 79 17.24 10.43 3.88
N ALA A 80 16.87 10.52 2.60
CA ALA A 80 17.76 10.25 1.47
C ALA A 80 18.97 11.20 1.46
N ILE A 81 18.75 12.50 1.69
CA ILE A 81 19.82 13.49 1.74
C ILE A 81 20.73 13.25 2.96
N ASP A 82 20.15 12.99 4.15
CA ASP A 82 20.92 12.71 5.35
C ASP A 82 21.81 11.46 5.17
N LEU A 83 21.22 10.37 4.64
CA LEU A 83 21.93 9.14 4.34
C LEU A 83 23.09 9.33 3.35
N VAL A 84 22.86 10.10 2.29
CA VAL A 84 23.90 10.34 1.28
C VAL A 84 25.06 11.14 1.88
N ILE A 85 24.79 12.09 2.75
CA ILE A 85 25.84 12.84 3.43
C ILE A 85 26.62 11.94 4.41
N ALA A 86 25.91 11.10 5.17
CA ALA A 86 26.50 10.23 6.18
C ALA A 86 27.23 9.03 5.58
N GLU A 87 26.61 8.34 4.64
CA GLU A 87 27.04 7.04 4.14
C GLU A 87 27.82 7.10 2.82
N ARG A 88 27.74 8.21 2.09
CA ARG A 88 28.41 8.47 0.79
C ARG A 88 28.30 7.29 -0.18
N PRO A 89 27.09 6.90 -0.58
CA PRO A 89 26.90 5.80 -1.53
C PRO A 89 27.39 6.18 -2.93
N ASP A 90 27.83 5.18 -3.68
CA ASP A 90 28.17 5.33 -5.10
C ASP A 90 26.90 5.35 -5.98
N LEU A 91 25.85 4.65 -5.53
CA LEU A 91 24.57 4.52 -6.24
C LEU A 91 23.40 4.58 -5.27
N VAL A 92 22.42 5.41 -5.62
CA VAL A 92 21.10 5.43 -5.00
C VAL A 92 20.10 4.88 -6.01
N VAL A 93 19.40 3.82 -5.62
CA VAL A 93 18.27 3.28 -6.38
C VAL A 93 17.00 3.80 -5.73
N LEU A 94 16.24 4.63 -6.44
CA LEU A 94 14.97 5.19 -6.00
C LEU A 94 13.83 4.46 -6.68
N VAL A 95 13.00 3.79 -5.90
CA VAL A 95 11.85 3.02 -6.41
C VAL A 95 10.59 3.83 -6.20
N SER A 96 10.18 4.56 -7.20
CA SER A 96 8.95 5.35 -7.27
C SER A 96 8.62 5.71 -8.72
N SER A 97 7.34 5.89 -9.01
CA SER A 97 6.86 6.42 -10.30
C SER A 97 6.45 7.89 -10.22
N ASP A 98 6.70 8.55 -9.07
CA ASP A 98 6.30 9.92 -8.84
C ASP A 98 7.33 10.91 -9.40
N SER A 99 6.85 11.86 -10.21
CA SER A 99 7.65 12.94 -10.77
C SER A 99 8.11 13.97 -9.72
N ASP A 100 7.43 14.04 -8.60
CA ASP A 100 7.71 15.01 -7.53
C ASP A 100 9.08 14.77 -6.86
N PHE A 101 9.71 13.61 -7.12
CA PHE A 101 11.09 13.33 -6.70
C PHE A 101 12.17 13.95 -7.58
N ALA A 102 11.84 14.66 -8.67
CA ALA A 102 12.81 15.31 -9.52
C ALA A 102 13.81 16.23 -8.77
N PRO A 103 13.39 17.08 -7.82
CA PRO A 103 14.32 17.90 -7.04
C PRO A 103 15.27 17.07 -6.18
N LEU A 104 14.79 15.94 -5.63
CA LEU A 104 15.62 15.02 -4.86
C LEU A 104 16.70 14.39 -5.76
N VAL A 105 16.33 13.88 -6.92
CA VAL A 105 17.26 13.24 -7.87
C VAL A 105 18.38 14.22 -8.27
N ILE A 106 18.01 15.46 -8.63
CA ILE A 106 18.99 16.52 -8.96
C ILE A 106 19.94 16.73 -7.79
N ARG A 107 19.41 16.84 -6.57
CA ARG A 107 20.23 17.08 -5.38
C ARG A 107 21.18 15.93 -5.04
N LEU A 108 20.74 14.68 -5.22
CA LEU A 108 21.58 13.49 -5.01
C LEU A 108 22.74 13.46 -6.02
N ARG A 109 22.48 13.81 -7.29
CA ARG A 109 23.51 13.92 -8.32
C ARG A 109 24.53 15.04 -8.02
N GLU A 110 24.07 16.19 -7.52
CA GLU A 110 24.96 17.27 -7.05
C GLU A 110 25.86 16.81 -5.89
N LYS A 111 25.44 15.83 -5.09
CA LYS A 111 26.24 15.22 -4.04
C LYS A 111 27.23 14.17 -4.56
N GLY A 112 27.27 13.93 -5.86
CA GLY A 112 28.18 12.99 -6.50
C GLY A 112 27.69 11.56 -6.57
N CYS A 113 26.43 11.28 -6.19
CA CYS A 113 25.83 9.95 -6.32
C CYS A 113 25.28 9.72 -7.72
N ARG A 114 25.43 8.53 -8.23
CA ARG A 114 24.61 8.06 -9.35
C ARG A 114 23.21 7.73 -8.85
N VAL A 115 22.18 8.06 -9.62
CA VAL A 115 20.79 7.80 -9.25
C VAL A 115 20.10 6.98 -10.33
N CYS A 116 19.71 5.76 -9.96
CA CYS A 116 18.90 4.88 -10.80
C CYS A 116 17.45 4.96 -10.32
N GLY A 117 16.51 5.25 -11.24
CA GLY A 117 15.08 5.16 -10.97
C GLY A 117 14.54 3.78 -11.32
N ILE A 118 13.61 3.28 -10.51
CA ILE A 118 12.81 2.10 -10.84
C ILE A 118 11.34 2.50 -10.69
N GLY A 119 10.59 2.46 -11.79
CA GLY A 119 9.18 2.79 -11.84
C GLY A 119 8.31 1.58 -12.12
N GLN A 120 7.01 1.77 -11.95
CA GLN A 120 5.99 0.83 -12.37
C GLN A 120 5.50 1.18 -13.77
N GLN A 121 5.60 0.26 -14.71
CA GLN A 121 5.21 0.47 -16.11
C GLN A 121 3.80 1.06 -16.23
N GLY A 122 3.68 2.09 -17.08
CA GLY A 122 2.43 2.80 -17.32
C GLY A 122 2.07 3.86 -16.27
N LYS A 123 2.92 4.08 -15.27
CA LYS A 123 2.74 5.16 -14.28
C LYS A 123 3.78 6.27 -14.40
N THR A 124 4.91 6.01 -15.04
CA THR A 124 6.04 6.94 -15.13
C THR A 124 5.98 7.72 -16.45
N GLY A 125 6.05 9.04 -16.37
CA GLY A 125 6.12 9.92 -17.56
C GLY A 125 7.54 9.97 -18.14
N GLU A 126 7.67 10.25 -19.44
CA GLU A 126 8.96 10.37 -20.11
C GLU A 126 9.86 11.46 -19.51
N GLU A 127 9.26 12.55 -19.05
CA GLU A 127 9.98 13.66 -18.38
C GLU A 127 10.64 13.19 -17.08
N THR A 128 9.99 12.28 -16.34
CA THR A 128 10.52 11.70 -15.10
C THR A 128 11.75 10.83 -15.40
N VAL A 129 11.69 10.01 -16.45
CA VAL A 129 12.79 9.12 -16.84
C VAL A 129 14.07 9.90 -17.14
N ALA A 130 13.94 11.04 -17.80
CA ALA A 130 15.07 11.84 -18.29
C ALA A 130 15.95 12.46 -17.17
N ILE A 131 15.43 12.58 -15.95
CA ILE A 131 16.19 13.18 -14.83
C ILE A 131 17.13 12.20 -14.13
N TYR A 132 16.92 10.89 -14.30
CA TYR A 132 17.76 9.84 -13.69
C TYR A 132 18.99 9.55 -14.57
N ASP A 133 20.07 9.05 -13.96
CA ASP A 133 21.23 8.56 -14.73
C ASP A 133 20.89 7.26 -15.47
N SER A 134 19.97 6.47 -14.93
CA SER A 134 19.34 5.32 -15.59
C SER A 134 17.95 5.09 -14.99
N PHE A 135 17.04 4.57 -15.80
CA PHE A 135 15.67 4.27 -15.36
C PHE A 135 15.23 2.90 -15.86
N ILE A 136 14.47 2.20 -15.02
CA ILE A 136 13.98 0.85 -15.28
C ILE A 136 12.48 0.82 -15.02
N ASP A 137 11.68 0.48 -16.02
CA ASP A 137 10.26 0.25 -15.86
C ASP A 137 9.99 -1.24 -15.59
N LEU A 138 9.41 -1.53 -14.44
CA LEU A 138 9.00 -2.88 -14.07
C LEU A 138 7.52 -3.11 -14.32
N GLN A 139 7.18 -4.27 -14.88
CA GLN A 139 5.80 -4.65 -15.07
C GLN A 139 5.16 -5.04 -13.73
N HIS A 140 3.98 -4.49 -13.47
CA HIS A 140 3.14 -4.96 -12.39
C HIS A 140 2.41 -6.22 -12.81
N HIS A 141 2.70 -7.34 -12.14
CA HIS A 141 1.94 -8.57 -12.26
C HIS A 141 0.94 -8.62 -11.11
N PRO A 142 -0.37 -8.34 -11.35
CA PRO A 142 -1.38 -8.51 -10.31
C PRO A 142 -1.33 -9.97 -9.85
N ALA A 143 -1.05 -10.19 -8.58
CA ALA A 143 -0.66 -11.45 -8.00
C ALA A 143 -1.58 -12.62 -8.41
N SER A 144 -1.01 -13.60 -9.10
CA SER A 144 -1.42 -14.97 -8.88
C SER A 144 -0.86 -15.37 -7.50
N SER A 145 -1.71 -15.37 -6.50
CA SER A 145 -1.38 -15.87 -5.17
C SER A 145 -1.19 -17.39 -5.21
N LYS A 146 -0.04 -17.87 -5.68
CA LYS A 146 0.42 -19.26 -5.46
C LYS A 146 1.77 -19.48 -6.16
N ALA A 147 2.85 -19.15 -5.48
CA ALA A 147 4.13 -19.88 -5.61
C ALA A 147 5.06 -19.47 -4.47
N ALA A 148 4.71 -19.87 -3.25
CA ALA A 148 5.70 -19.98 -2.19
C ALA A 148 6.11 -21.44 -2.13
N ALA A 149 7.38 -21.69 -2.35
CA ALA A 149 8.15 -22.87 -1.98
C ALA A 149 8.94 -23.48 -3.13
N ALA A 150 10.08 -22.88 -3.41
CA ALA A 150 11.22 -23.66 -3.85
C ALA A 150 12.42 -23.25 -2.98
N ARG A 151 12.64 -24.01 -1.92
CA ARG A 151 13.88 -23.97 -1.14
C ARG A 151 15.01 -24.56 -1.99
N PRO A 152 16.16 -23.90 -2.09
CA PRO A 152 17.38 -24.62 -2.49
C PRO A 152 17.86 -25.48 -1.34
N ALA A 153 18.24 -26.71 -1.67
CA ALA A 153 18.64 -27.78 -0.77
C ALA A 153 19.87 -27.43 0.08
N ALA A 154 19.78 -27.82 1.34
CA ALA A 154 20.88 -27.80 2.28
C ALA A 154 21.87 -28.94 2.00
N ARG A 155 23.16 -28.65 2.21
CA ARG A 155 24.28 -29.56 2.27
C ARG A 155 24.19 -30.53 3.47
N PRO A 156 24.66 -31.74 3.40
CA PRO A 156 24.52 -32.75 4.47
C PRO A 156 25.63 -32.63 5.51
N ALA A 157 25.27 -32.79 6.76
CA ALA A 157 26.21 -33.06 7.85
C ALA A 157 25.73 -34.25 8.70
N ALA A 158 26.69 -35.01 9.12
CA ALA A 158 26.73 -36.38 9.55
C ALA A 158 25.95 -36.78 10.81
N LYS A 159 25.67 -38.09 10.82
CA LYS A 159 25.16 -39.02 11.84
C LYS A 159 25.59 -38.81 13.28
N ALA A 160 24.63 -39.00 14.20
CA ALA A 160 24.70 -39.91 15.35
C ALA A 160 23.32 -40.10 15.98
N ALA A 161 22.89 -41.34 16.17
CA ALA A 161 21.77 -41.81 16.98
C ALA A 161 22.37 -42.56 18.23
N PRO A 162 21.67 -43.11 19.20
CA PRO A 162 20.23 -43.42 19.33
C PRO A 162 19.56 -43.13 20.68
N GLU A 163 18.28 -43.39 20.72
CA GLU A 163 17.21 -43.51 21.74
C GLU A 163 17.55 -44.01 23.18
N PRO A 164 16.63 -43.97 24.20
CA PRO A 164 15.27 -44.47 24.12
C PRO A 164 14.17 -43.72 24.95
N LYS A 165 12.93 -44.08 24.64
CA LYS A 165 11.69 -43.84 25.40
C LYS A 165 11.66 -44.66 26.72
N PRO A 166 10.76 -44.31 27.72
CA PRO A 166 9.43 -44.93 27.77
C PRO A 166 8.25 -44.06 28.26
N ALA A 167 7.15 -44.25 27.65
CA ALA A 167 5.86 -44.85 28.06
C ALA A 167 5.04 -44.26 29.22
N ALA A 168 3.84 -43.83 28.81
CA ALA A 168 2.51 -44.04 29.36
C ALA A 168 2.10 -43.41 30.70
N LYS A 169 1.00 -42.61 30.65
CA LYS A 169 -0.27 -43.02 31.30
C LYS A 169 -1.47 -42.16 30.88
N ARG A 170 -2.43 -42.86 30.49
CA ARG A 170 -3.85 -42.66 30.19
C ARG A 170 -4.61 -42.05 31.37
N ALA A 171 -5.47 -41.04 31.12
CA ALA A 171 -6.69 -40.86 31.89
C ALA A 171 -7.77 -40.23 31.03
N THR A 172 -8.79 -40.98 30.87
CA THR A 172 -10.12 -40.76 30.31
C THR A 172 -10.88 -39.67 31.07
N ARG A 173 -11.64 -38.81 30.40
CA ARG A 173 -13.04 -38.57 30.77
C ARG A 173 -13.83 -37.80 29.69
N ALA A 174 -15.02 -38.31 29.55
CA ALA A 174 -16.07 -38.11 28.57
C ALA A 174 -16.84 -36.76 28.69
N PRO A 175 -17.94 -36.60 27.93
CA PRO A 175 -18.29 -35.40 27.15
C PRO A 175 -19.21 -34.46 27.92
N ARG A 176 -19.15 -33.17 27.57
CA ARG A 176 -20.10 -32.22 28.15
C ARG A 176 -20.86 -31.46 27.02
N ARG A 177 -22.07 -32.01 26.75
CA ARG A 177 -23.36 -31.36 26.55
C ARG A 177 -23.39 -30.14 25.62
N ALA A 178 -24.03 -30.35 24.51
CA ALA A 178 -24.67 -29.36 23.67
C ALA A 178 -25.43 -28.31 24.48
N LYS A 179 -25.21 -27.04 24.17
CA LYS A 179 -26.05 -25.96 24.71
C LYS A 179 -26.74 -25.29 23.49
N ALA A 180 -28.03 -25.33 23.62
CA ALA A 180 -29.09 -24.89 22.75
C ALA A 180 -28.78 -23.63 21.92
N GLU A 181 -29.23 -23.68 20.68
CA GLU A 181 -29.56 -22.55 19.82
C GLU A 181 -30.46 -21.56 20.57
N ALA A 182 -30.02 -20.32 20.60
CA ALA A 182 -30.89 -19.19 20.91
C ALA A 182 -31.51 -18.68 19.61
N PRO A 183 -32.77 -18.24 19.61
CA PRO A 183 -33.55 -17.99 18.43
C PRO A 183 -33.02 -16.76 17.65
N VAL A 184 -33.00 -16.90 16.33
CA VAL A 184 -32.71 -15.86 15.36
C VAL A 184 -33.72 -14.71 15.60
N PRO A 185 -33.29 -13.46 15.85
CA PRO A 185 -34.22 -12.35 15.85
C PRO A 185 -34.65 -12.05 14.41
N ALA A 186 -35.96 -11.79 14.27
CA ALA A 186 -36.63 -11.39 13.06
C ALA A 186 -35.91 -10.19 12.36
N PRO A 187 -36.07 -10.04 11.02
CA PRO A 187 -35.38 -8.99 10.28
C PRO A 187 -35.86 -7.62 10.77
N ARG A 188 -34.98 -6.91 11.46
CA ARG A 188 -35.16 -5.48 11.71
C ARG A 188 -35.02 -4.77 10.36
N ALA A 189 -35.94 -3.82 10.14
CA ALA A 189 -35.87 -2.90 9.00
C ALA A 189 -34.44 -2.35 8.85
N PRO A 190 -33.92 -2.20 7.61
CA PRO A 190 -32.55 -1.75 7.39
C PRO A 190 -32.37 -0.35 7.98
N VAL A 191 -31.67 -0.27 9.10
CA VAL A 191 -31.25 0.99 9.69
C VAL A 191 -30.15 1.54 8.79
N LEU A 192 -30.45 2.62 8.08
CA LEU A 192 -29.48 3.33 7.26
C LEU A 192 -28.31 3.81 8.15
N PRO A 193 -27.06 3.70 7.71
CA PRO A 193 -25.93 4.28 8.43
C PRO A 193 -26.12 5.79 8.64
N ASP A 194 -25.75 6.28 9.83
CA ASP A 194 -25.87 7.72 10.17
C ASP A 194 -25.16 8.62 9.14
N ASP A 195 -24.02 8.19 8.61
CA ASP A 195 -23.32 8.89 7.52
C ASP A 195 -24.20 9.10 6.29
N VAL A 196 -25.04 8.11 5.94
CA VAL A 196 -25.93 8.16 4.77
C VAL A 196 -27.10 9.11 5.04
N LEU A 197 -27.64 9.11 6.24
CA LEU A 197 -28.69 10.05 6.64
C LEU A 197 -28.20 11.49 6.54
N HIS A 198 -27.00 11.77 7.03
CA HIS A 198 -26.37 13.10 6.90
C HIS A 198 -26.11 13.52 5.46
N ILE A 199 -25.75 12.57 4.57
CA ILE A 199 -25.58 12.82 3.13
C ILE A 199 -26.92 13.20 2.49
N LEU A 200 -28.00 12.48 2.82
CA LEU A 200 -29.33 12.73 2.27
C LEU A 200 -29.92 14.04 2.79
N ASP A 201 -29.64 14.40 4.04
CA ASP A 201 -30.03 15.69 4.62
C ASP A 201 -29.29 16.87 3.97
N ALA A 202 -27.99 16.73 3.76
CA ALA A 202 -27.18 17.76 3.09
C ALA A 202 -27.53 17.94 1.60
N VAL A 203 -28.03 16.88 0.94
CA VAL A 203 -28.42 16.87 -0.48
C VAL A 203 -29.82 16.30 -0.62
N ALA A 204 -30.82 17.07 -0.20
CA ALA A 204 -32.22 16.64 -0.14
C ALA A 204 -32.76 16.03 -1.46
N GLU A 205 -32.26 16.46 -2.62
CA GLU A 205 -32.63 15.94 -3.93
C GLU A 205 -32.25 14.46 -4.11
N LEU A 206 -31.20 13.98 -3.44
CA LEU A 206 -30.84 12.57 -3.43
C LEU A 206 -31.86 11.76 -2.63
N GLY A 207 -32.34 12.29 -1.50
CA GLY A 207 -33.40 11.66 -0.70
C GLY A 207 -34.71 11.49 -1.45
N MET A 208 -34.96 12.28 -2.50
CA MET A 208 -36.09 12.16 -3.41
C MET A 208 -35.85 11.19 -4.59
N GLY A 209 -34.71 10.52 -4.62
CA GLY A 209 -34.32 9.60 -5.71
C GLY A 209 -33.87 10.29 -7.00
N ASN A 210 -33.69 11.60 -6.98
CA ASN A 210 -33.26 12.37 -8.14
C ASN A 210 -31.79 12.16 -8.47
N LYS A 211 -31.42 12.31 -9.75
CA LYS A 211 -30.02 12.35 -10.18
C LYS A 211 -29.45 13.74 -9.96
N VAL A 212 -28.40 13.84 -9.18
CA VAL A 212 -27.71 15.09 -8.87
C VAL A 212 -26.30 15.10 -9.48
N GLU A 213 -25.85 16.22 -10.00
CA GLU A 213 -24.48 16.35 -10.47
C GLU A 213 -23.49 16.27 -9.31
N LEU A 214 -22.39 15.53 -9.52
CA LEU A 214 -21.37 15.32 -8.48
C LEU A 214 -20.74 16.63 -7.98
N ASN A 215 -20.64 17.64 -8.84
CA ASN A 215 -20.13 18.95 -8.45
C ASN A 215 -21.07 19.65 -7.46
N VAL A 216 -22.37 19.63 -7.73
CA VAL A 216 -23.41 20.21 -6.85
C VAL A 216 -23.48 19.45 -5.53
N ALA A 217 -23.49 18.12 -5.59
CA ALA A 217 -23.44 17.29 -4.39
C ALA A 217 -22.19 17.56 -3.55
N ALA A 218 -21.02 17.68 -4.19
CA ALA A 218 -19.76 17.95 -3.51
C ALA A 218 -19.75 19.33 -2.82
N GLU A 219 -20.32 20.35 -3.44
CA GLU A 219 -20.40 21.68 -2.88
C GLU A 219 -21.26 21.70 -1.62
N ARG A 220 -22.45 21.08 -1.66
CA ARG A 220 -23.37 20.97 -0.51
C ARG A 220 -22.77 20.14 0.62
N LEU A 221 -22.12 19.01 0.29
CA LEU A 221 -21.44 18.18 1.29
C LEU A 221 -20.26 18.91 1.96
N ARG A 222 -19.56 19.80 1.22
CA ARG A 222 -18.51 20.65 1.82
C ARG A 222 -19.11 21.71 2.72
N ALA A 223 -20.24 22.33 2.33
CA ALA A 223 -20.97 23.29 3.16
C ALA A 223 -21.45 22.65 4.48
N ALA A 224 -21.92 21.41 4.42
CA ALA A 224 -22.33 20.61 5.57
C ALA A 224 -21.15 20.01 6.36
N LYS A 225 -19.88 20.28 5.97
CA LYS A 225 -18.64 19.71 6.56
C LYS A 225 -18.53 18.18 6.51
N LEU A 226 -19.33 17.53 5.70
CA LEU A 226 -19.29 16.08 5.46
C LEU A 226 -18.22 15.67 4.45
N LEU A 227 -17.71 16.63 3.66
CA LEU A 227 -16.65 16.41 2.69
C LEU A 227 -15.53 17.44 2.92
N GLY A 228 -14.31 16.96 3.15
CA GLY A 228 -13.13 17.81 3.31
C GLY A 228 -12.78 18.59 2.02
N LYS A 229 -12.11 19.75 2.13
CA LYS A 229 -11.76 20.63 1.00
C LYS A 229 -11.03 19.90 -0.15
N SER A 230 -10.22 18.91 0.15
CA SER A 230 -9.44 18.09 -0.82
C SER A 230 -10.04 16.70 -1.05
N ALA A 231 -11.17 16.35 -0.45
CA ALA A 231 -11.76 15.02 -0.60
C ALA A 231 -12.56 14.91 -1.90
N SER A 232 -12.45 13.75 -2.55
CA SER A 232 -13.16 13.45 -3.80
C SER A 232 -14.57 12.95 -3.49
N SER A 233 -15.62 13.65 -3.98
CA SER A 233 -17.01 13.24 -3.82
C SER A 233 -17.32 11.83 -4.35
N PRO A 234 -16.77 11.35 -5.49
CA PRO A 234 -16.99 9.99 -5.92
C PRO A 234 -16.52 8.92 -4.92
N LYS A 235 -15.46 9.19 -4.15
CA LYS A 235 -14.97 8.23 -3.13
C LYS A 235 -15.94 8.07 -1.97
N LEU A 236 -16.63 9.13 -1.58
CA LEU A 236 -17.62 9.09 -0.51
C LEU A 236 -18.82 8.21 -0.91
N PHE A 237 -19.36 8.38 -2.10
CA PHE A 237 -20.48 7.59 -2.59
C PHE A 237 -20.11 6.13 -2.89
N LYS A 238 -18.87 5.85 -3.34
CA LYS A 238 -18.35 4.50 -3.55
C LYS A 238 -18.20 3.68 -2.26
N LYS A 239 -18.24 4.32 -1.09
CA LYS A 239 -18.28 3.63 0.21
C LYS A 239 -19.60 2.85 0.41
N TYR A 240 -20.66 3.28 -0.28
CA TYR A 240 -21.99 2.69 -0.17
C TYR A 240 -22.56 2.37 -1.57
N PRO A 241 -22.00 1.39 -2.29
CA PRO A 241 -22.35 1.09 -3.68
C PRO A 241 -23.79 0.55 -3.82
N GLU A 242 -24.34 -0.03 -2.74
CA GLU A 242 -25.72 -0.53 -2.71
C GLU A 242 -26.76 0.58 -2.52
N LEU A 243 -26.33 1.78 -2.10
CA LEU A 243 -27.21 2.91 -1.80
C LEU A 243 -27.07 4.05 -2.80
N PHE A 244 -25.93 4.18 -3.48
CA PHE A 244 -25.66 5.25 -4.44
C PHE A 244 -25.18 4.74 -5.78
N LEU A 245 -25.86 5.10 -6.85
CA LEU A 245 -25.49 4.82 -8.21
C LEU A 245 -24.74 6.00 -8.83
N LEU A 246 -23.52 5.77 -9.29
CA LEU A 246 -22.69 6.75 -9.98
C LEU A 246 -22.77 6.53 -11.49
N THR A 247 -23.06 7.58 -12.26
CA THR A 247 -23.16 7.51 -13.74
C THR A 247 -22.37 8.63 -14.39
N PRO A 248 -21.65 8.35 -15.53
CA PRO A 248 -21.27 7.02 -16.04
C PRO A 248 -20.21 6.31 -15.19
N GLU A 249 -20.06 5.00 -15.31
CA GLU A 249 -19.21 4.16 -14.45
C GLU A 249 -17.72 4.54 -14.48
N LYS A 250 -17.17 4.85 -15.66
CA LYS A 250 -15.72 5.16 -15.81
C LYS A 250 -15.35 6.55 -15.32
N THR A 251 -16.17 7.57 -15.62
CA THR A 251 -15.95 8.97 -15.24
C THR A 251 -17.24 9.56 -14.68
N PRO A 252 -17.61 9.23 -13.41
CA PRO A 252 -18.89 9.62 -12.87
C PRO A 252 -19.00 11.15 -12.73
N ASN A 253 -20.09 11.68 -13.27
CA ASN A 253 -20.46 13.08 -13.13
C ASN A 253 -21.82 13.29 -12.44
N LYS A 254 -22.59 12.22 -12.25
CA LYS A 254 -23.89 12.22 -11.57
C LYS A 254 -23.96 11.14 -10.51
N VAL A 255 -24.72 11.38 -9.46
CA VAL A 255 -25.03 10.44 -8.38
C VAL A 255 -26.55 10.38 -8.18
N GLN A 256 -27.05 9.18 -7.91
CA GLN A 256 -28.46 8.92 -7.57
C GLN A 256 -28.53 8.02 -6.35
N TYR A 257 -29.41 8.31 -5.43
CA TYR A 257 -29.73 7.42 -4.31
C TYR A 257 -30.71 6.33 -4.78
N ILE A 258 -30.37 5.08 -4.48
CA ILE A 258 -31.16 3.88 -4.86
C ILE A 258 -31.56 3.02 -3.65
N GLY A 259 -31.26 3.49 -2.43
CA GLY A 259 -31.58 2.79 -1.19
C GLY A 259 -33.04 2.98 -0.75
N PRO A 260 -33.43 2.37 0.38
CA PRO A 260 -34.77 2.55 0.96
C PRO A 260 -34.96 4.02 1.37
N MET A 261 -36.18 4.54 1.13
CA MET A 261 -36.51 5.92 1.53
C MET A 261 -36.35 6.09 3.04
N PRO A 262 -35.69 7.16 3.50
CA PRO A 262 -35.66 7.49 4.93
C PRO A 262 -37.10 7.79 5.38
N ALA A 263 -37.49 7.23 6.52
CA ALA A 263 -38.82 7.39 7.09
C ALA A 263 -39.04 8.82 7.63
#